data_c5b00cbfc74b10f3198688a4069cfba1
#
_entry.id   c5b00cbfc74b10f3198688a4069cfba1
#
_cell.length_a   1.000
_cell.length_b   1.000
_cell.length_c   1.000
_cell.angle_alpha   90.00
_cell.angle_beta   90.00
_cell.angle_gamma   90.00
#
_symmetry.space_group_name_H-M   'P 1'
#
loop_
_entity.id
_entity.type
_entity.pdbx_description
1 polymer ?
#
loop_
_entity_poly.entity_id
_entity_poly.type
_entity_poly.pdbx_seq_one_letter_code
_entity_poly.pdbx_strand_id
1 'polypeptide(L)' 'MTNGPSLSLAELEQRIAIARDNIRQLIEQAAAQSGAEDEDRNADRIAQQQEELDRLIKQRDQLLKK' A
#
# COMPACT_ATOMS: atom_id res chain seq x y z
N MET A 1 16.93 -10.01 -18.47
CA MET A 1 16.70 -9.92 -18.08
C MET A 1 15.96 -9.97 -17.30
N THR A 2 15.70 -10.05 -16.74
CA THR A 2 15.12 -10.10 -16.09
C THR A 2 14.93 -10.07 -15.17
N ASN A 3 14.87 -9.80 -14.76
CA ASN A 3 14.85 -9.67 -13.83
C ASN A 3 14.20 -10.08 -12.99
N GLY A 4 14.18 -10.27 -12.82
CA GLY A 4 13.86 -11.00 -11.70
C GLY A 4 12.80 -10.41 -10.87
N PRO A 5 12.45 -11.07 -9.80
CA PRO A 5 11.38 -10.57 -8.93
C PRO A 5 11.75 -9.34 -8.12
N SER A 6 13.01 -8.99 -8.13
CA SER A 6 13.44 -7.84 -7.33
C SER A 6 13.09 -6.54 -8.01
N LEU A 7 12.49 -5.64 -7.28
CA LEU A 7 12.22 -4.32 -7.77
C LEU A 7 13.40 -3.43 -7.42
N SER A 8 13.67 -2.48 -8.30
CA SER A 8 14.68 -1.48 -7.98
C SER A 8 14.16 -0.54 -6.89
N LEU A 9 15.09 0.19 -6.29
CA LEU A 9 14.69 1.14 -5.24
C LEU A 9 13.70 2.16 -5.78
N ALA A 10 13.94 2.66 -6.98
CA ALA A 10 13.03 3.64 -7.56
C ALA A 10 11.65 3.05 -7.77
N GLU A 11 11.58 1.81 -8.23
CA GLU A 11 10.30 1.17 -8.42
C GLU A 11 9.59 0.94 -7.10
N LEU A 12 10.34 0.53 -6.09
CA LEU A 12 9.74 0.33 -4.78
C LEU A 12 9.18 1.63 -4.23
N GLU A 13 9.92 2.71 -4.35
CA GLU A 13 9.43 3.98 -3.84
C GLU A 13 8.21 4.44 -4.60
N GLN A 14 8.17 4.19 -5.89
CA GLN A 14 6.99 4.53 -6.66
C GLN A 14 5.78 3.73 -6.21
N ARG A 15 5.97 2.44 -5.99
CA ARG A 15 4.87 1.60 -5.53
C ARG A 15 4.42 1.98 -4.13
N ILE A 16 5.36 2.36 -3.29
CA ILE A 16 5.02 2.82 -1.95
C ILE A 16 4.16 4.07 -2.02
N ALA A 17 4.52 5.01 -2.87
CA ALA A 17 3.74 6.23 -3.03
C ALA A 17 2.33 5.92 -3.52
N ILE A 18 2.22 5.00 -4.48
CA ILE A 18 0.92 4.62 -5.00
C ILE A 18 0.08 3.96 -3.92
N ALA A 19 0.70 3.07 -3.14
CA ALA A 19 -0.03 2.38 -2.08
C ALA A 19 -0.52 3.37 -1.03
N ARG A 20 0.32 4.32 -0.67
CA ARG A 20 -0.09 5.35 0.29
C ARG A 20 -1.27 6.16 -0.23
N ASP A 21 -1.20 6.52 -1.49
CA ASP A 21 -2.27 7.29 -2.10
C ASP A 21 -3.56 6.48 -2.14
N ASN A 22 -3.47 5.20 -2.45
CA ASN A 22 -4.64 4.34 -2.46
C ASN A 22 -5.27 4.25 -1.08
N ILE A 23 -4.44 4.10 -0.05
CA ILE A 23 -4.95 4.02 1.31
C ILE A 23 -5.67 5.31 1.68
N ARG A 24 -5.07 6.44 1.34
CA ARG A 24 -5.68 7.71 1.65
C ARG A 24 -7.02 7.87 0.97
N GLN A 25 -7.10 7.47 -0.30
CA GLN A 25 -8.36 7.54 -1.01
C GLN A 25 -9.41 6.63 -0.38
N LEU A 26 -9.01 5.45 0.02
CA LEU A 26 -9.94 4.55 0.67
C LEU A 26 -10.47 5.12 1.98
N ILE A 27 -9.58 5.74 2.74
CA ILE A 27 -9.99 6.35 3.99
C ILE A 27 -10.95 7.51 3.73
N GLU A 28 -10.66 8.32 2.74
CA GLU A 28 -11.53 9.42 2.39
C GLU A 28 -12.88 8.95 1.92
N GLN A 29 -12.90 7.89 1.14
CA GLN A 29 -14.18 7.33 0.69
C GLN A 29 -14.98 6.78 1.86
N ALA A 30 -14.30 6.12 2.77
CA ALA A 30 -15.00 5.57 3.94
C ALA A 30 -15.57 6.67 4.81
N ALA A 31 -14.84 7.76 4.93
CA ALA A 31 -15.33 8.89 5.72
C ALA A 31 -16.51 9.59 5.06
N ALA A 32 -16.50 9.63 3.74
CA ALA A 32 -17.59 10.27 3.02
C ALA A 32 -18.86 9.43 3.04
N GLN A 33 -18.71 8.14 3.10
CA GLN A 33 -19.85 7.24 3.16
C GLN A 33 -20.07 6.82 4.59
N SER A 34 -21.08 7.32 5.18
CA SER A 34 -21.35 7.00 6.57
C SER A 34 -22.24 5.79 6.72
N GLY A 35 -22.35 4.97 5.70
CA GLY A 35 -23.16 3.77 5.78
C GLY A 35 -22.45 2.67 6.54
N ALA A 36 -23.10 2.11 7.53
CA ALA A 36 -22.49 1.08 8.35
C ALA A 36 -22.26 -0.22 7.59
N GLU A 37 -23.00 -0.42 6.52
CA GLU A 37 -22.93 -1.69 5.81
C GLU A 37 -21.61 -1.91 5.13
N ASP A 38 -20.96 -0.85 4.71
CA ASP A 38 -19.74 -0.96 3.93
C ASP A 38 -18.49 -0.77 4.79
N GLU A 39 -18.66 -0.54 6.07
CA GLU A 39 -17.50 -0.29 6.92
C GLU A 39 -16.57 -1.50 6.98
N ASP A 40 -17.14 -2.68 7.07
CA ASP A 40 -16.32 -3.87 7.15
C ASP A 40 -15.50 -4.08 5.90
N ARG A 41 -16.11 -3.88 4.74
CA ARG A 41 -15.40 -4.03 3.50
C ARG A 41 -14.30 -2.99 3.33
N ASN A 42 -14.62 -1.76 3.72
CA ASN A 42 -13.62 -0.71 3.63
C ASN A 42 -12.46 -0.98 4.56
N ALA A 43 -12.75 -1.47 5.76
CA ALA A 43 -11.69 -1.79 6.70
C ALA A 43 -10.81 -2.91 6.16
N ASP A 44 -11.41 -3.92 5.55
CA ASP A 44 -10.63 -5.01 4.96
C ASP A 44 -9.73 -4.51 3.86
N ARG A 45 -10.25 -3.66 2.99
CA ARG A 45 -9.45 -3.12 1.90
C ARG A 45 -8.30 -2.28 2.41
N ILE A 46 -8.58 -1.45 3.40
CA ILE A 46 -7.53 -0.62 3.97
C ILE A 46 -6.47 -1.49 4.61
N ALA A 47 -6.89 -2.52 5.34
CA ALA A 47 -5.94 -3.41 5.98
C ALA A 47 -5.07 -4.12 4.95
N GLN A 48 -5.66 -4.59 3.87
CA GLN A 48 -4.91 -5.26 2.83
C GLN A 48 -3.89 -4.32 2.19
N GLN A 49 -4.30 -3.09 1.94
CA GLN A 49 -3.40 -2.11 1.36
C GLN A 49 -2.28 -1.75 2.32
N GLN A 50 -2.58 -1.69 3.59
CA GLN A 50 -1.54 -1.41 4.57
C GLN A 50 -0.55 -2.54 4.68
N GLU A 51 -1.00 -3.77 4.58
CA GLU A 51 -0.09 -4.91 4.56
C GLU A 51 0.83 -4.84 3.34
N GLU A 52 0.25 -4.51 2.21
CA GLU A 52 1.04 -4.37 1.00
C GLU A 52 2.07 -3.26 1.15
N LEU A 53 1.65 -2.14 1.70
CA LEU A 53 2.55 -1.03 1.93
C LEU A 53 3.69 -1.43 2.88
N ASP A 54 3.35 -2.12 3.96
CA ASP A 54 4.37 -2.57 4.90
C ASP A 54 5.39 -3.47 4.22
N ARG A 55 4.91 -4.37 3.38
CA ARG A 55 5.80 -5.28 2.66
C ARG A 55 6.75 -4.53 1.76
N LEU A 56 6.22 -3.54 1.06
CA LEU A 56 7.04 -2.72 0.18
C LEU A 56 8.07 -1.92 0.97
N ILE A 57 7.67 -1.38 2.09
CA ILE A 57 8.58 -0.61 2.92
C ILE A 57 9.70 -1.50 3.44
N LYS A 58 9.38 -2.71 3.84
CA LYS A 58 10.41 -3.64 4.31
C LYS A 58 11.39 -3.96 3.21
N GLN A 59 10.90 -4.17 2.00
CA GLN A 59 11.80 -4.43 0.89
C GLN A 59 12.70 -3.24 0.63
N ARG A 60 12.14 -2.03 0.67
CA ARG A 60 12.95 -0.84 0.48
C ARG A 60 14.01 -0.72 1.57
N ASP A 61 13.62 -0.95 2.80
CA ASP A 61 14.57 -0.85 3.90
C ASP A 61 15.70 -1.85 3.75
N GLN A 62 15.40 -3.04 3.27
CA GLN A 62 16.45 -4.03 3.06
C GLN A 62 17.43 -3.58 1.98
N LEU A 63 16.93 -2.94 0.94
CA LEU A 63 17.80 -2.42 -0.09
C LEU A 63 18.69 -1.30 0.43
N LEU A 64 18.15 -0.46 1.28
CA LEU A 64 18.91 0.65 1.84
C LEU A 64 19.86 0.24 2.94
N LYS A 65 19.56 -0.87 3.54
CA LYS A 65 20.32 -1.33 4.67
C LYS A 65 21.46 -2.19 4.22
N LYS A 66 22.48 -1.81 3.89
CA LYS A 66 23.57 -2.63 3.42
C LYS A 66 24.63 -2.87 4.46
#